data_e2ca0883d728faefb75ee120973dc31d
#
_entry.id   e2ca0883d728faefb75ee120973dc31d
#
_cell.length_a   1.000
_cell.length_b   1.000
_cell.length_c   1.000
_cell.angle_alpha   90.00
_cell.angle_beta   90.00
_cell.angle_gamma   90.00
#
_symmetry.space_group_name_H-M   'P 1'
#
loop_
_entity.id
_entity.type
_entity.pdbx_description
1 polymer ?
#
loop_
_entity_poly.entity_id
_entity_poly.type
_entity_poly.pdbx_seq_one_letter_code
_entity_poly.pdbx_strand_id
1 'polypeptide(L)'
;MSQTAESSTRSDPIGRVLTRISRIFVMIGGISLTAAGFLTVTSVLGRYLFNAPIPGDFELVETACALAVFSFLPYCQLQKGNVLVDFFTYKLSTRTRGFLDSLSALIYTVIAVLLTWRLWVGGLDLLRTNEQTIVLEIPRAYNFLFIMPCMALLVVVCAYTIWHHYQSADDDTPSRIE
;
A
#
# COMPACT_ATOMS: atom_id res chain seq x y z
N MET A 1 -16.11 16.58 11.26
CA MET A 1 -16.55 15.18 11.34
C MET A 1 -15.46 14.17 10.92
N SER A 2 -14.28 14.58 10.49
CA SER A 2 -13.14 13.69 10.17
C SER A 2 -12.40 13.14 11.40
N GLN A 3 -12.51 13.77 12.55
CA GLN A 3 -11.82 13.34 13.78
C GLN A 3 -12.47 12.12 14.49
N THR A 4 -13.75 11.88 14.27
CA THR A 4 -14.45 10.74 14.92
C THR A 4 -14.10 9.38 14.30
N ALA A 5 -13.76 9.33 13.01
CA ALA A 5 -13.33 8.09 12.35
C ALA A 5 -11.90 7.66 12.73
N GLU A 6 -11.03 8.63 13.00
CA GLU A 6 -9.65 8.39 13.46
C GLU A 6 -9.59 7.86 14.89
N SER A 7 -10.53 8.28 15.74
CA SER A 7 -10.62 7.83 17.13
C SER A 7 -11.14 6.39 17.27
N SER A 8 -12.03 5.95 16.38
CA SER A 8 -12.62 4.61 16.42
C SER A 8 -11.60 3.52 16.05
N THR A 9 -10.79 3.72 15.02
CA THR A 9 -9.74 2.76 14.62
C THR A 9 -8.59 2.69 15.62
N ARG A 10 -8.41 3.75 16.44
CA ARG A 10 -7.40 3.79 17.50
C ARG A 10 -7.81 3.07 18.79
N SER A 11 -9.09 2.83 19.02
CA SER A 11 -9.56 2.17 20.24
C SER A 11 -9.37 0.66 20.19
N ASP A 12 -9.38 0.04 19.01
CA ASP A 12 -9.22 -1.40 18.88
C ASP A 12 -7.75 -1.84 18.92
N PRO A 13 -7.41 -2.88 19.72
CA PRO A 13 -6.04 -3.37 19.81
C PRO A 13 -5.48 -3.84 18.46
N ILE A 14 -6.33 -4.44 17.62
CA ILE A 14 -5.99 -4.93 16.27
C ILE A 14 -5.65 -3.75 15.35
N GLY A 15 -6.49 -2.72 15.31
CA GLY A 15 -6.26 -1.53 14.49
C GLY A 15 -4.95 -0.81 14.84
N ARG A 16 -4.60 -0.76 16.15
CA ARG A 16 -3.33 -0.17 16.60
C ARG A 16 -2.11 -0.97 16.13
N VAL A 17 -2.18 -2.29 16.17
CA VAL A 17 -1.09 -3.17 15.69
C VAL A 17 -0.92 -3.02 14.18
N LEU A 18 -2.01 -3.08 13.40
CA LEU A 18 -1.97 -2.88 11.95
C LEU A 18 -1.38 -1.52 11.58
N THR A 19 -1.82 -0.45 12.25
CA THR A 19 -1.29 0.91 12.02
C THR A 19 0.19 1.01 12.35
N ARG A 20 0.65 0.36 13.43
CA ARG A 20 2.07 0.37 13.80
C ARG A 20 2.92 -0.37 12.76
N ILE A 21 2.49 -1.54 12.33
CA ILE A 21 3.18 -2.34 11.30
C ILE A 21 3.22 -1.56 9.98
N SER A 22 2.07 -1.05 9.51
CA SER A 22 2.00 -0.26 8.26
C SER A 22 2.89 0.98 8.31
N ARG A 23 3.00 1.64 9.49
CA ARG A 23 3.90 2.78 9.67
C ARG A 23 5.38 2.40 9.51
N ILE A 24 5.78 1.24 10.02
CA ILE A 24 7.15 0.74 9.84
C ILE A 24 7.44 0.52 8.35
N PHE A 25 6.52 -0.12 7.62
CA PHE A 25 6.66 -0.30 6.18
C PHE A 25 6.76 1.03 5.42
N VAL A 26 5.93 2.02 5.78
CA VAL A 26 6.01 3.38 5.19
C VAL A 26 7.36 4.03 5.46
N MET A 27 7.91 3.88 6.65
CA MET A 27 9.25 4.42 6.96
C MET A 27 10.33 3.75 6.11
N ILE A 28 10.29 2.43 5.97
CA ILE A 28 11.21 1.68 5.11
C ILE A 28 11.07 2.14 3.65
N GLY A 29 9.84 2.21 3.12
CA GLY A 29 9.58 2.67 1.77
C GLY A 29 10.03 4.13 1.54
N GLY A 30 9.80 5.02 2.50
CA GLY A 30 10.23 6.41 2.44
C GLY A 30 11.75 6.56 2.43
N ILE A 31 12.46 5.81 3.28
CA ILE A 31 13.93 5.79 3.30
C ILE A 31 14.46 5.23 1.98
N SER A 32 13.86 4.14 1.46
CA SER A 32 14.25 3.54 0.19
C SER A 32 14.09 4.52 -0.97
N LEU A 33 12.96 5.24 -1.04
CA LEU A 33 12.72 6.23 -2.08
C LEU A 33 13.68 7.43 -2.00
N THR A 34 13.98 7.88 -0.78
CA THR A 34 14.94 8.97 -0.54
C THR A 34 16.35 8.53 -0.97
N ALA A 35 16.75 7.32 -0.62
CA ALA A 35 18.03 6.74 -1.04
C ALA A 35 18.13 6.62 -2.57
N ALA A 36 17.05 6.19 -3.23
CA ALA A 36 16.97 6.14 -4.70
C ALA A 36 17.16 7.53 -5.33
N GLY A 37 16.54 8.57 -4.76
CA GLY A 37 16.75 9.95 -5.20
C GLY A 37 18.19 10.41 -5.06
N PHE A 38 18.85 10.16 -3.94
CA PHE A 38 20.27 10.47 -3.76
C PHE A 38 21.16 9.68 -4.72
N LEU A 39 20.86 8.38 -4.91
CA LEU A 39 21.59 7.55 -5.86
C LEU A 39 21.51 8.12 -7.29
N THR A 40 20.31 8.51 -7.73
CA THR A 40 20.10 9.11 -9.04
C THR A 40 20.90 10.40 -9.20
N VAL A 41 20.82 11.30 -8.22
CA VAL A 41 21.57 12.58 -8.25
C VAL A 41 23.08 12.31 -8.33
N THR A 42 23.57 11.39 -7.49
CA THR A 42 25.00 11.04 -7.48
C THR A 42 25.45 10.41 -8.79
N SER A 43 24.65 9.52 -9.37
CA SER A 43 24.96 8.89 -10.67
C SER A 43 25.00 9.92 -11.81
N VAL A 44 24.04 10.85 -11.84
CA VAL A 44 24.00 11.92 -12.85
C VAL A 44 25.19 12.86 -12.70
N LEU A 45 25.53 13.28 -11.49
CA LEU A 45 26.70 14.12 -11.21
C LEU A 45 28.01 13.39 -11.56
N GLY A 46 28.12 12.12 -11.23
CA GLY A 46 29.27 11.28 -11.56
C GLY A 46 29.48 11.17 -13.07
N ARG A 47 28.37 11.01 -13.81
CA ARG A 47 28.40 10.99 -15.28
C ARG A 47 28.84 12.34 -15.87
N TYR A 48 28.32 13.44 -15.31
CA TYR A 48 28.59 14.78 -15.85
C TYR A 48 30.00 15.29 -15.51
N LEU A 49 30.47 15.07 -14.27
CA LEU A 49 31.75 15.61 -13.78
C LEU A 49 32.95 14.69 -14.09
N PHE A 50 32.73 13.38 -13.97
CA PHE A 50 33.80 12.38 -14.03
C PHE A 50 33.68 11.41 -15.20
N ASN A 51 32.62 11.55 -16.01
CA ASN A 51 32.29 10.60 -17.09
C ASN A 51 32.18 9.14 -16.62
N ALA A 52 31.87 8.94 -15.33
CA ALA A 52 31.79 7.65 -14.66
C ALA A 52 30.39 7.51 -13.97
N PRO A 53 29.36 7.02 -14.69
CA PRO A 53 28.07 6.71 -14.09
C PRO A 53 28.19 5.49 -13.17
N ILE A 54 27.29 5.41 -12.19
CA ILE A 54 27.19 4.22 -11.34
C ILE A 54 26.53 3.11 -12.16
N PRO A 55 27.20 1.94 -12.36
CA PRO A 55 26.58 0.85 -13.10
C PRO A 55 25.40 0.27 -12.31
N GLY A 56 24.27 0.00 -12.99
CA GLY A 56 23.09 -0.57 -12.37
C GLY A 56 22.21 0.41 -11.55
N ASP A 57 22.46 1.72 -11.65
CA ASP A 57 21.68 2.76 -10.98
C ASP A 57 20.17 2.63 -11.30
N PHE A 58 19.80 2.34 -12.55
CA PHE A 58 18.42 2.12 -12.96
C PHE A 58 17.77 0.94 -12.25
N GLU A 59 18.46 -0.19 -12.12
CA GLU A 59 17.95 -1.40 -11.48
C GLU A 59 17.71 -1.19 -9.98
N LEU A 60 18.62 -0.43 -9.33
CA LEU A 60 18.49 -0.08 -7.92
C LEU A 60 17.32 0.88 -7.68
N VAL A 61 17.16 1.89 -8.55
CA VAL A 61 16.05 2.85 -8.46
C VAL A 61 14.72 2.16 -8.75
N GLU A 62 14.62 1.28 -9.76
CA GLU A 62 13.45 0.47 -10.05
C GLU A 62 13.01 -0.34 -8.83
N THR A 63 13.95 -1.05 -8.23
CA THR A 63 13.70 -1.86 -7.03
C THR A 63 13.24 -1.00 -5.85
N ALA A 64 13.91 0.12 -5.60
CA ALA A 64 13.57 1.02 -4.50
C ALA A 64 12.21 1.68 -4.68
N CYS A 65 11.85 2.07 -5.90
CA CYS A 65 10.52 2.61 -6.24
C CYS A 65 9.43 1.55 -6.05
N ALA A 66 9.65 0.32 -6.52
CA ALA A 66 8.70 -0.77 -6.33
C ALA A 66 8.48 -1.03 -4.83
N LEU A 67 9.55 -1.15 -4.04
CA LEU A 67 9.47 -1.33 -2.59
C LEU A 67 8.68 -0.20 -1.92
N ALA A 68 8.94 1.05 -2.29
CA ALA A 68 8.25 2.21 -1.73
C ALA A 68 6.74 2.18 -2.02
N VAL A 69 6.36 1.95 -3.29
CA VAL A 69 4.95 1.91 -3.71
C VAL A 69 4.19 0.84 -2.94
N PHE A 70 4.70 -0.40 -2.91
CA PHE A 70 4.02 -1.50 -2.21
C PHE A 70 4.01 -1.33 -0.69
N SER A 71 5.00 -0.65 -0.12
CA SER A 71 5.04 -0.34 1.32
C SER A 71 4.03 0.73 1.73
N PHE A 72 3.68 1.66 0.84
CA PHE A 72 2.73 2.74 1.14
C PHE A 72 1.28 2.29 1.06
N LEU A 73 0.95 1.29 0.22
CA LEU A 73 -0.43 0.84 -0.02
C LEU A 73 -1.20 0.45 1.24
N PRO A 74 -0.66 -0.39 2.18
CA PRO A 74 -1.39 -0.77 3.39
C PRO A 74 -1.71 0.42 4.29
N TYR A 75 -0.79 1.37 4.39
CA TYR A 75 -0.99 2.57 5.21
C TYR A 75 -2.01 3.52 4.59
N CYS A 76 -1.94 3.73 3.27
CA CYS A 76 -2.94 4.54 2.56
C CYS A 76 -4.36 3.97 2.75
N GLN A 77 -4.51 2.65 2.72
CA GLN A 77 -5.80 2.01 2.95
C GLN A 77 -6.31 2.23 4.38
N LEU A 78 -5.45 2.10 5.41
CA LEU A 78 -5.82 2.35 6.81
C LEU A 78 -6.24 3.79 7.07
N GLN A 79 -5.61 4.75 6.41
CA GLN A 79 -5.94 6.18 6.54
C GLN A 79 -7.18 6.57 5.72
N LYS A 80 -7.91 5.59 5.17
CA LYS A 80 -9.06 5.84 4.28
C LYS A 80 -8.70 6.87 3.20
N GLY A 81 -7.54 6.68 2.56
CA GLY A 81 -6.97 7.58 1.54
C GLY A 81 -7.84 7.76 0.28
N ASN A 82 -9.07 7.27 0.28
CA ASN A 82 -10.07 7.47 -0.76
C ASN A 82 -10.69 8.89 -0.71
N VAL A 83 -9.85 9.90 -0.44
CA VAL A 83 -10.25 11.33 -0.40
C VAL A 83 -10.99 11.75 -1.67
N LEU A 84 -10.71 11.11 -2.80
CA LEU A 84 -11.42 11.36 -4.06
C LEU A 84 -12.91 11.03 -3.96
N VAL A 85 -13.28 9.97 -3.27
CA VAL A 85 -14.70 9.60 -3.09
C VAL A 85 -15.40 10.60 -2.18
N ASP A 86 -14.75 11.02 -1.10
CA ASP A 86 -15.29 12.03 -0.17
C ASP A 86 -15.56 13.38 -0.86
N PHE A 87 -14.71 13.78 -1.80
CA PHE A 87 -14.89 15.04 -2.54
C PHE A 87 -16.08 14.98 -3.51
N PHE A 88 -16.27 13.86 -4.20
CA PHE A 88 -17.42 13.67 -5.12
C PHE A 88 -18.74 13.44 -4.38
N THR A 89 -18.71 12.87 -3.18
CA THR A 89 -19.89 12.50 -2.41
C THR A 89 -20.36 13.59 -1.44
N TYR A 90 -19.65 14.73 -1.33
CA TYR A 90 -20.01 15.84 -0.43
C TYR A 90 -21.42 16.40 -0.67
N LYS A 91 -21.95 16.32 -1.89
CA LYS A 91 -23.30 16.79 -2.27
C LYS A 91 -24.38 15.71 -2.28
N LEU A 92 -24.05 14.45 -1.96
CA LEU A 92 -24.99 13.33 -2.04
C LEU A 92 -25.63 13.01 -0.68
N SER A 93 -26.83 12.40 -0.73
CA SER A 93 -27.55 11.93 0.46
C SER A 93 -26.72 10.91 1.24
N THR A 94 -26.88 10.88 2.56
CA THR A 94 -26.14 9.99 3.49
C THR A 94 -26.24 8.51 3.09
N ARG A 95 -27.38 8.07 2.57
CA ARG A 95 -27.57 6.69 2.09
C ARG A 95 -26.75 6.37 0.84
N THR A 96 -26.72 7.30 -0.12
CA THR A 96 -25.97 7.14 -1.36
C THR A 96 -24.47 7.15 -1.10
N ARG A 97 -24.02 7.96 -0.13
CA ARG A 97 -22.62 8.02 0.30
C ARG A 97 -22.17 6.68 0.91
N GLY A 98 -22.93 6.10 1.85
CA GLY A 98 -22.61 4.81 2.43
C GLY A 98 -22.55 3.67 1.40
N PHE A 99 -23.44 3.69 0.39
CA PHE A 99 -23.40 2.70 -0.69
C PHE A 99 -22.16 2.86 -1.57
N LEU A 100 -21.79 4.10 -1.96
CA LEU A 100 -20.59 4.35 -2.76
C LEU A 100 -19.32 4.00 -1.99
N ASP A 101 -19.24 4.29 -0.70
CA ASP A 101 -18.10 3.96 0.15
C ASP A 101 -17.93 2.43 0.25
N SER A 102 -19.03 1.70 0.45
CA SER A 102 -18.99 0.22 0.46
C SER A 102 -18.58 -0.37 -0.88
N LEU A 103 -19.10 0.19 -1.99
CA LEU A 103 -18.76 -0.25 -3.33
C LEU A 103 -17.28 0.01 -3.66
N SER A 104 -16.76 1.17 -3.30
CA SER A 104 -15.35 1.52 -3.51
C SER A 104 -14.43 0.62 -2.68
N ALA A 105 -14.77 0.34 -1.42
CA ALA A 105 -14.03 -0.58 -0.57
C ALA A 105 -14.03 -2.02 -1.13
N LEU A 106 -15.15 -2.47 -1.68
CA LEU A 106 -15.27 -3.78 -2.31
C LEU A 106 -14.38 -3.87 -3.55
N ILE A 107 -14.48 -2.89 -4.46
CA ILE A 107 -13.67 -2.85 -5.69
C ILE A 107 -12.18 -2.82 -5.34
N TYR A 108 -11.79 -1.98 -4.40
CA TYR A 108 -10.39 -1.89 -3.94
C TYR A 108 -9.89 -3.23 -3.40
N THR A 109 -10.70 -3.90 -2.59
CA THR A 109 -10.35 -5.21 -2.01
C THR A 109 -10.20 -6.28 -3.08
N VAL A 110 -11.12 -6.34 -4.04
CA VAL A 110 -11.04 -7.28 -5.18
C VAL A 110 -9.75 -7.06 -5.95
N ILE A 111 -9.42 -5.80 -6.27
CA ILE A 111 -8.18 -5.45 -6.98
C ILE A 111 -6.95 -5.84 -6.14
N ALA A 112 -6.94 -5.55 -4.84
CA ALA A 112 -5.83 -5.87 -3.95
C ALA A 112 -5.58 -7.39 -3.86
N VAL A 113 -6.64 -8.19 -3.74
CA VAL A 113 -6.55 -9.66 -3.71
C VAL A 113 -6.04 -10.20 -5.05
N LEU A 114 -6.57 -9.70 -6.15
CA LEU A 114 -6.17 -10.11 -7.50
C LEU A 114 -4.70 -9.77 -7.79
N LEU A 115 -4.26 -8.56 -7.40
CA LEU A 115 -2.86 -8.16 -7.51
C LEU A 115 -1.95 -9.04 -6.64
N THR A 116 -2.35 -9.31 -5.39
CA THR A 116 -1.58 -10.17 -4.49
C THR A 116 -1.43 -11.57 -5.06
N TRP A 117 -2.51 -12.14 -5.60
CA TRP A 117 -2.45 -13.45 -6.25
C TRP A 117 -1.54 -13.45 -7.49
N ARG A 118 -1.65 -12.44 -8.36
CA ARG A 118 -0.80 -12.34 -9.57
C ARG A 118 0.67 -12.15 -9.20
N LEU A 119 0.96 -11.33 -8.21
CA LEU A 119 2.32 -11.16 -7.71
C LEU A 119 2.86 -12.45 -7.10
N TRP A 120 2.05 -13.21 -6.36
CA TRP A 120 2.44 -14.51 -5.83
C TRP A 120 2.84 -15.48 -6.95
N VAL A 121 1.99 -15.64 -7.95
CA VAL A 121 2.28 -16.50 -9.10
C VAL A 121 3.52 -16.03 -9.86
N GLY A 122 3.63 -14.73 -10.14
CA GLY A 122 4.80 -14.15 -10.81
C GLY A 122 6.10 -14.30 -10.01
N GLY A 123 6.03 -14.15 -8.68
CA GLY A 123 7.19 -14.36 -7.80
C GLY A 123 7.67 -15.82 -7.82
N LEU A 124 6.76 -16.77 -7.82
CA LEU A 124 7.11 -18.21 -7.94
C LEU A 124 7.74 -18.54 -9.29
N ASP A 125 7.26 -17.91 -10.36
CA ASP A 125 7.80 -18.10 -11.70
C ASP A 125 9.22 -17.57 -11.83
N LEU A 126 9.47 -16.37 -11.25
CA LEU A 126 10.81 -15.77 -11.18
C LEU A 126 11.81 -16.62 -10.37
N LEU A 127 11.35 -17.34 -9.33
CA LEU A 127 12.18 -18.29 -8.60
C LEU A 127 12.54 -19.51 -9.45
N ARG A 128 11.66 -19.91 -10.38
CA ARG A 128 11.90 -21.07 -11.28
C ARG A 128 12.81 -20.71 -12.46
N THR A 129 12.63 -19.51 -13.01
CA THR A 129 13.40 -19.05 -14.19
C THR A 129 14.78 -18.52 -13.83
N ASN A 130 15.06 -18.27 -12.53
CA ASN A 130 16.31 -17.66 -12.07
C ASN A 130 16.66 -16.36 -12.84
N GLU A 131 15.65 -15.56 -13.17
CA GLU A 131 15.88 -14.29 -13.86
C GLU A 131 16.72 -13.35 -12.99
N GLN A 132 17.76 -12.81 -13.61
CA GLN A 132 18.67 -11.84 -13.00
C GLN A 132 18.51 -10.47 -13.65
N THR A 133 18.90 -9.42 -12.93
CA THR A 133 19.06 -8.08 -13.49
C THR A 133 20.21 -8.07 -14.49
N ILE A 134 20.14 -7.17 -15.49
CA ILE A 134 21.04 -7.18 -16.63
C ILE A 134 22.47 -6.71 -16.28
N VAL A 135 22.56 -5.71 -15.37
CA VAL A 135 23.83 -5.06 -15.03
C VAL A 135 24.41 -5.57 -13.72
N LEU A 136 23.57 -5.75 -12.70
CA LEU A 136 24.01 -6.17 -11.36
C LEU A 136 23.97 -7.69 -11.17
N GLU A 137 23.36 -8.43 -12.10
CA GLU A 137 23.19 -9.90 -12.02
C GLU A 137 22.52 -10.37 -10.70
N ILE A 138 21.74 -9.49 -10.07
CA ILE A 138 21.00 -9.79 -8.85
C ILE A 138 19.73 -10.56 -9.22
N PRO A 139 19.42 -11.69 -8.57
CA PRO A 139 18.17 -12.41 -8.81
C PRO A 139 16.95 -11.51 -8.52
N ARG A 140 16.08 -11.32 -9.50
CA ARG A 140 14.85 -10.51 -9.35
C ARG A 140 13.90 -11.04 -8.29
N ALA A 141 14.04 -12.31 -7.94
CA ALA A 141 13.28 -12.95 -6.88
C ALA A 141 13.42 -12.26 -5.50
N TYR A 142 14.55 -11.61 -5.23
CA TYR A 142 14.74 -10.86 -3.96
C TYR A 142 13.77 -9.69 -3.81
N ASN A 143 13.38 -9.04 -4.90
CA ASN A 143 12.41 -7.95 -4.86
C ASN A 143 11.05 -8.44 -4.36
N PHE A 144 10.67 -9.67 -4.73
CA PHE A 144 9.42 -10.29 -4.29
C PHE A 144 9.43 -10.65 -2.82
N LEU A 145 10.57 -10.98 -2.24
CA LEU A 145 10.69 -11.29 -0.81
C LEU A 145 10.24 -10.10 0.07
N PHE A 146 10.49 -8.87 -0.39
CA PHE A 146 10.05 -7.65 0.31
C PHE A 146 8.64 -7.22 -0.06
N ILE A 147 8.20 -7.43 -1.30
CA ILE A 147 6.87 -7.03 -1.78
C ILE A 147 5.79 -7.92 -1.18
N MET A 148 6.03 -9.23 -1.05
CA MET A 148 5.06 -10.20 -0.53
C MET A 148 4.50 -9.84 0.86
N PRO A 149 5.32 -9.55 1.89
CA PRO A 149 4.77 -9.17 3.19
C PRO A 149 3.97 -7.87 3.15
N CYS A 150 4.33 -6.92 2.28
CA CYS A 150 3.56 -5.69 2.09
C CYS A 150 2.17 -5.98 1.52
N MET A 151 2.09 -6.87 0.51
CA MET A 151 0.82 -7.25 -0.11
C MET A 151 -0.04 -8.13 0.81
N ALA A 152 0.56 -9.03 1.58
CA ALA A 152 -0.14 -9.79 2.61
C ALA A 152 -0.74 -8.84 3.67
N LEU A 153 0.03 -7.86 4.12
CA LEU A 153 -0.45 -6.83 5.04
C LEU A 153 -1.60 -6.02 4.43
N LEU A 154 -1.52 -5.67 3.14
CA LEU A 154 -2.59 -4.96 2.44
C LEU A 154 -3.91 -5.76 2.48
N VAL A 155 -3.87 -7.07 2.17
CA VAL A 155 -5.06 -7.93 2.22
C VAL A 155 -5.65 -8.00 3.62
N VAL A 156 -4.80 -8.13 4.66
CA VAL A 156 -5.25 -8.13 6.05
C VAL A 156 -5.91 -6.79 6.42
N VAL A 157 -5.32 -5.68 6.01
CA VAL A 157 -5.89 -4.34 6.23
C VAL A 157 -7.22 -4.18 5.51
N CYS A 158 -7.36 -4.66 4.27
CA CYS A 158 -8.62 -4.62 3.54
C CYS A 158 -9.71 -5.45 4.25
N ALA A 159 -9.38 -6.66 4.69
CA ALA A 159 -10.30 -7.52 5.44
C ALA A 159 -10.74 -6.86 6.76
N TYR A 160 -9.80 -6.25 7.50
CA TYR A 160 -10.09 -5.51 8.71
C TYR A 160 -11.01 -4.31 8.45
N THR A 161 -10.77 -3.55 7.39
CA THR A 161 -11.58 -2.38 7.03
C THR A 161 -13.01 -2.78 6.70
N ILE A 162 -13.22 -3.88 5.97
CA ILE A 162 -14.55 -4.42 5.66
C ILE A 162 -15.26 -4.85 6.95
N TRP A 163 -14.57 -5.62 7.80
CA TRP A 163 -15.14 -6.07 9.07
C TRP A 163 -15.62 -4.90 9.93
N HIS A 164 -14.79 -3.87 10.06
CA HIS A 164 -15.12 -2.70 10.87
C HIS A 164 -16.31 -1.90 10.29
N HIS A 165 -16.45 -1.85 8.96
CA HIS A 165 -17.61 -1.23 8.32
C HIS A 165 -18.92 -1.98 8.61
N TYR A 166 -18.88 -3.30 8.62
CA TYR A 166 -20.06 -4.12 8.97
C TYR A 166 -20.51 -3.92 10.40
N GLN A 167 -19.58 -3.87 11.35
CA GLN A 167 -19.92 -3.64 12.78
C GLN A 167 -20.50 -2.24 13.03
N SER A 168 -19.97 -1.21 12.36
CA SER A 168 -20.47 0.16 12.51
C SER A 168 -21.86 0.36 11.86
N ALA A 169 -22.24 -0.45 10.88
CA ALA A 169 -23.56 -0.41 10.26
C ALA A 169 -24.65 -1.05 11.12
N ASP A 170 -24.29 -1.99 11.99
CA ASP A 170 -25.22 -2.69 12.90
C ASP A 170 -25.56 -1.85 14.13
N ASP A 171 -24.63 -0.99 14.58
CA ASP A 171 -24.82 -0.09 15.74
C ASP A 171 -25.69 1.14 15.42
N ASP A 172 -25.86 1.50 14.14
CA ASP A 172 -26.70 2.63 13.69
C ASP A 172 -28.18 2.25 13.46
N THR A 173 -28.63 1.08 13.92
CA THR A 173 -30.06 0.76 13.93
C THR A 173 -30.68 1.44 15.16
N PRO A 174 -31.37 2.59 15.01
CA PRO A 174 -32.02 3.20 16.16
C PRO A 174 -33.12 2.24 16.63
N SER A 175 -33.08 1.89 17.89
CA SER A 175 -34.21 1.30 18.63
C SER A 175 -35.44 2.21 18.44
N ARG A 176 -36.17 2.01 17.36
CA ARG A 176 -37.53 2.50 17.21
C ARG A 176 -38.43 1.45 17.86
N ILE A 177 -38.60 1.54 19.13
CA ILE A 177 -39.83 1.08 19.83
C ILE A 177 -39.83 1.80 21.19
N GLU A 178 -40.50 2.94 21.28
CA GLU A 178 -41.55 3.26 22.24
C GLU A 178 -42.08 4.66 21.95
#